data_c837066880268de1ab52c35187be2a9b
#
_entry.id   c837066880268de1ab52c35187be2a9b
#
_cell.length_a   1.000
_cell.length_b   1.000
_cell.length_c   1.000
_cell.angle_alpha   90.00
_cell.angle_beta   90.00
_cell.angle_gamma   90.00
#
_symmetry.space_group_name_H-M   'P 1'
#
loop_
_entity.id
_entity.type
_entity.pdbx_description
1 polymer ?
#
loop_
_entity_poly.entity_id
_entity_poly.type
_entity_poly.pdbx_seq_one_letter_code
_entity_poly.pdbx_strand_id
1 'polypeptide(L)'
;MPVRFDGDGRRYRASYFTEFPGRRQGDFFRVNARGGCFVLGRFDATLNRDGVRIGTAEIYTVLASVPEVEDALIVNLDRPGGGFFMPLFVKLATGRVLDGRLREEIRSRLRKEYTPRHVPDAIVQVPDIPVTLTGKKMEVPVQRILLGAPPEAAANRDAMANPASLEAYVSFAKQWPTVEE
;
A
#
# COMPACT_ATOMS: atom_id res chain seq x y z
N MET A 1 12.77 4.89 -25.79
CA MET A 1 13.69 4.71 -24.67
C MET A 1 13.80 6.03 -23.94
N PRO A 2 13.60 6.13 -22.61
CA PRO A 2 13.73 7.41 -21.93
C PRO A 2 15.17 7.92 -22.04
N VAL A 3 15.30 9.18 -22.46
CA VAL A 3 16.60 9.79 -22.83
C VAL A 3 17.44 10.14 -21.60
N ARG A 4 16.87 10.10 -20.39
CA ARG A 4 17.55 10.32 -19.11
C ARG A 4 16.93 9.48 -18.00
N PHE A 5 17.65 8.45 -17.61
CA PHE A 5 17.39 7.69 -16.39
C PHE A 5 18.77 7.48 -15.75
N ASP A 6 19.13 8.33 -14.80
CA ASP A 6 20.42 8.37 -14.10
C ASP A 6 21.70 8.29 -14.98
N GLY A 7 21.92 9.17 -15.89
CA GLY A 7 23.21 9.34 -16.57
C GLY A 7 23.73 8.12 -17.36
N ASP A 8 24.03 7.01 -16.70
CA ASP A 8 24.60 5.79 -17.28
C ASP A 8 23.58 4.65 -17.55
N GLY A 9 22.33 4.86 -17.20
CA GLY A 9 21.24 3.89 -17.41
C GLY A 9 21.29 2.64 -16.51
N ARG A 10 22.15 2.57 -15.50
CA ARG A 10 22.25 1.43 -14.57
C ARG A 10 20.96 1.21 -13.81
N ARG A 11 20.35 2.24 -13.25
CA ARG A 11 19.05 2.15 -12.56
C ARG A 11 17.94 1.69 -13.48
N TYR A 12 17.90 2.18 -14.72
CA TYR A 12 16.94 1.73 -15.72
C TYR A 12 17.06 0.23 -15.98
N ARG A 13 18.28 -0.26 -16.19
CA ARG A 13 18.52 -1.71 -16.38
C ARG A 13 18.16 -2.51 -15.14
N ALA A 14 18.56 -2.04 -13.95
CA ALA A 14 18.26 -2.68 -12.69
C ALA A 14 16.74 -2.76 -12.42
N SER A 15 15.98 -1.73 -12.80
CA SER A 15 14.53 -1.69 -12.58
C SER A 15 13.73 -2.60 -13.52
N TYR A 16 14.22 -2.88 -14.72
CA TYR A 16 13.40 -3.51 -15.76
C TYR A 16 13.95 -4.77 -16.38
N PHE A 17 15.26 -5.07 -16.27
CA PHE A 17 15.92 -6.10 -17.09
C PHE A 17 16.86 -7.03 -16.33
N THR A 18 16.96 -6.95 -15.00
CA THR A 18 17.91 -7.78 -14.23
C THR A 18 17.43 -9.20 -13.98
N GLU A 19 16.13 -9.41 -13.85
CA GLU A 19 15.60 -10.72 -13.48
C GLU A 19 15.15 -11.55 -14.69
N PHE A 20 14.81 -10.89 -15.81
CA PHE A 20 14.25 -11.56 -16.99
C PHE A 20 14.90 -10.98 -18.26
N PRO A 21 15.01 -11.77 -19.35
CA PRO A 21 15.53 -11.30 -20.61
C PRO A 21 14.64 -10.23 -21.29
N GLY A 22 13.38 -10.10 -20.84
CA GLY A 22 12.44 -9.07 -21.29
C GLY A 22 12.25 -7.96 -20.26
N ARG A 23 11.52 -6.89 -20.65
CA ARG A 23 11.18 -5.79 -19.76
C ARG A 23 10.18 -6.24 -18.72
N ARG A 24 10.55 -6.20 -17.43
CA ARG A 24 9.64 -6.38 -16.30
C ARG A 24 8.89 -5.08 -16.02
N GLN A 25 7.56 -5.12 -15.97
CA GLN A 25 6.72 -3.98 -15.58
C GLN A 25 6.46 -3.96 -14.07
N GLY A 26 6.45 -5.13 -13.44
CA GLY A 26 6.24 -5.29 -12.01
C GLY A 26 4.76 -5.26 -11.60
N ASP A 27 3.86 -5.52 -12.53
CA ASP A 27 2.44 -5.66 -12.23
C ASP A 27 2.11 -7.11 -11.89
N PHE A 28 1.25 -7.30 -10.89
CA PHE A 28 0.68 -8.58 -10.54
C PHE A 28 -0.71 -8.70 -11.16
N PHE A 29 -0.93 -9.72 -11.98
CA PHE A 29 -2.22 -9.92 -12.65
C PHE A 29 -2.64 -11.39 -12.68
N ARG A 30 -3.92 -11.60 -12.84
CA ARG A 30 -4.55 -12.92 -12.97
C ARG A 30 -5.27 -13.02 -14.31
N VAL A 31 -5.05 -14.14 -14.99
CA VAL A 31 -5.81 -14.49 -16.20
C VAL A 31 -6.88 -15.50 -15.83
N ASN A 32 -8.14 -15.25 -16.20
CA ASN A 32 -9.21 -16.22 -16.01
C ASN A 32 -9.28 -17.24 -17.16
N ALA A 33 -10.12 -18.27 -16.99
CA ALA A 33 -10.29 -19.34 -18.00
C ALA A 33 -10.80 -18.84 -19.38
N ARG A 34 -11.33 -17.61 -19.44
CA ARG A 34 -11.82 -16.99 -20.69
C ARG A 34 -10.79 -16.04 -21.32
N GLY A 35 -9.56 -15.98 -20.80
CA GLY A 35 -8.50 -15.09 -21.26
C GLY A 35 -8.61 -13.64 -20.76
N GLY A 36 -9.58 -13.31 -19.91
CA GLY A 36 -9.70 -11.99 -19.30
C GLY A 36 -8.61 -11.76 -18.27
N CYS A 37 -7.99 -10.56 -18.29
CA CYS A 37 -6.93 -10.17 -17.36
C CYS A 37 -7.46 -9.24 -16.28
N PHE A 38 -7.07 -9.49 -15.03
CA PHE A 38 -7.32 -8.64 -13.85
C PHE A 38 -6.00 -8.16 -13.31
N VAL A 39 -5.77 -6.86 -13.26
CA VAL A 39 -4.61 -6.27 -12.60
C VAL A 39 -4.90 -6.21 -11.10
N LEU A 40 -4.12 -6.93 -10.31
CA LEU A 40 -4.30 -7.06 -8.86
C LEU A 40 -3.44 -6.06 -8.08
N GLY A 41 -2.58 -5.33 -8.75
CA GLY A 41 -1.68 -4.33 -8.18
C GLY A 41 -0.24 -4.51 -8.61
N ARG A 42 0.65 -3.80 -7.93
CA ARG A 42 2.10 -3.91 -8.15
C ARG A 42 2.66 -5.12 -7.40
N PHE A 43 3.62 -5.82 -8.00
CA PHE A 43 4.31 -6.94 -7.35
C PHE A 43 5.04 -6.51 -6.06
N ASP A 44 5.63 -5.31 -6.09
CA ASP A 44 6.36 -4.70 -4.98
C ASP A 44 5.44 -4.10 -3.89
N ALA A 45 4.14 -3.88 -4.20
CA ALA A 45 3.12 -3.45 -3.26
C ALA A 45 2.13 -4.59 -2.90
N THR A 46 2.31 -5.81 -3.45
CA THR A 46 1.46 -6.96 -3.14
C THR A 46 1.65 -7.38 -1.69
N LEU A 47 0.55 -7.52 -0.98
CA LEU A 47 0.55 -8.02 0.39
C LEU A 47 0.83 -9.53 0.37
N ASN A 48 1.61 -10.00 1.34
CA ASN A 48 1.88 -11.42 1.52
C ASN A 48 1.51 -11.83 2.94
N ARG A 49 0.48 -12.66 3.09
CA ARG A 49 0.07 -13.15 4.40
C ARG A 49 0.07 -14.67 4.39
N ASP A 50 0.98 -15.27 5.17
CA ASP A 50 1.16 -16.72 5.27
C ASP A 50 1.35 -17.41 3.90
N GLY A 51 2.15 -16.81 3.02
CA GLY A 51 2.40 -17.31 1.67
C GLY A 51 1.28 -17.02 0.65
N VAL A 52 0.15 -16.43 1.09
CA VAL A 52 -0.94 -16.01 0.21
C VAL A 52 -0.72 -14.58 -0.23
N ARG A 53 -0.67 -14.36 -1.53
CA ARG A 53 -0.57 -13.02 -2.12
C ARG A 53 -1.96 -12.40 -2.23
N ILE A 54 -2.09 -11.19 -1.70
CA ILE A 54 -3.32 -10.39 -1.69
C ILE A 54 -3.04 -9.12 -2.47
N GLY A 55 -3.89 -8.82 -3.45
CA GLY A 55 -3.82 -7.57 -4.19
C GLY A 55 -4.40 -6.41 -3.38
N THR A 56 -3.69 -5.28 -3.29
CA THR A 56 -4.20 -4.09 -2.59
C THR A 56 -5.51 -3.59 -3.21
N ALA A 57 -5.69 -3.77 -4.52
CA ALA A 57 -6.91 -3.42 -5.23
C ALA A 57 -8.16 -4.15 -4.70
N GLU A 58 -8.04 -5.38 -4.22
CA GLU A 58 -9.15 -6.14 -3.63
C GLU A 58 -9.66 -5.43 -2.37
N ILE A 59 -8.75 -4.97 -1.51
CA ILE A 59 -9.07 -4.23 -0.29
C ILE A 59 -9.67 -2.87 -0.63
N TYR A 60 -9.09 -2.13 -1.56
CA TYR A 60 -9.60 -0.82 -1.96
C TYR A 60 -11.00 -0.89 -2.58
N THR A 61 -11.32 -1.97 -3.31
CA THR A 61 -12.66 -2.19 -3.86
C THR A 61 -13.72 -2.29 -2.76
N VAL A 62 -13.43 -3.02 -1.68
CA VAL A 62 -14.33 -3.10 -0.52
C VAL A 62 -14.49 -1.73 0.15
N LEU A 63 -13.36 -1.04 0.39
CA LEU A 63 -13.38 0.25 1.07
C LEU A 63 -14.12 1.34 0.29
N ALA A 64 -14.09 1.29 -1.04
CA ALA A 64 -14.88 2.18 -1.89
C ALA A 64 -16.40 2.05 -1.69
N SER A 65 -16.86 0.93 -1.11
CA SER A 65 -18.27 0.72 -0.76
C SER A 65 -18.63 1.18 0.67
N VAL A 66 -17.67 1.71 1.45
CA VAL A 66 -17.87 2.23 2.80
C VAL A 66 -17.99 3.76 2.74
N PRO A 67 -19.19 4.35 2.92
CA PRO A 67 -19.42 5.77 2.67
C PRO A 67 -18.61 6.71 3.57
N GLU A 68 -18.20 6.25 4.75
CA GLU A 68 -17.38 7.01 5.67
C GLU A 68 -15.90 7.09 5.26
N VAL A 69 -15.44 6.22 4.35
CA VAL A 69 -14.05 6.16 3.88
C VAL A 69 -13.93 6.92 2.57
N GLU A 70 -13.15 8.00 2.58
CA GLU A 70 -12.86 8.79 1.38
C GLU A 70 -11.72 8.16 0.57
N ASP A 71 -10.66 7.71 1.25
CA ASP A 71 -9.52 7.04 0.63
C ASP A 71 -8.80 6.12 1.64
N ALA A 72 -7.98 5.20 1.14
CA ALA A 72 -7.25 4.27 1.98
C ALA A 72 -5.91 3.86 1.37
N LEU A 73 -4.97 3.45 2.23
CA LEU A 73 -3.69 2.88 1.86
C LEU A 73 -3.37 1.71 2.78
N ILE A 74 -2.99 0.57 2.20
CA ILE A 74 -2.59 -0.62 2.95
C ILE A 74 -1.18 -1.04 2.53
N VAL A 75 -0.40 -1.49 3.50
CA VAL A 75 0.94 -2.04 3.26
C VAL A 75 1.12 -3.32 4.06
N ASN A 76 2.14 -4.09 3.71
CA ASN A 76 2.58 -5.25 4.47
C ASN A 76 3.98 -4.98 5.01
N LEU A 77 4.18 -5.24 6.29
CA LEU A 77 5.46 -5.07 6.97
C LEU A 77 5.94 -6.44 7.49
N ASP A 78 7.15 -6.81 7.15
CA ASP A 78 7.78 -7.98 7.73
C ASP A 78 8.24 -7.66 9.15
N ARG A 79 7.88 -8.50 10.12
CA ARG A 79 8.27 -8.30 11.53
C ARG A 79 9.68 -8.84 11.79
N PRO A 80 10.48 -8.14 12.61
CA PRO A 80 11.69 -8.71 13.17
C PRO A 80 11.34 -9.99 13.95
N GLY A 81 11.94 -11.14 13.59
CA GLY A 81 11.62 -12.42 14.21
C GLY A 81 10.58 -13.27 13.47
N GLY A 82 10.06 -12.78 12.37
CA GLY A 82 9.10 -13.48 11.50
C GLY A 82 7.65 -13.05 11.71
N GLY A 83 6.82 -13.36 10.72
CA GLY A 83 5.42 -12.91 10.68
C GLY A 83 5.25 -11.58 9.95
N PHE A 84 3.99 -11.15 9.84
CA PHE A 84 3.60 -9.97 9.08
C PHE A 84 2.74 -9.05 9.92
N PHE A 85 2.79 -7.77 9.59
CA PHE A 85 1.86 -6.77 10.12
C PHE A 85 1.29 -5.97 8.95
N MET A 86 0.00 -5.92 8.83
CA MET A 86 -0.73 -5.35 7.71
C MET A 86 -1.61 -4.17 8.19
N PRO A 87 -1.04 -2.98 8.39
CA PRO A 87 -1.80 -1.80 8.76
C PRO A 87 -2.56 -1.24 7.56
N LEU A 88 -3.82 -0.90 7.79
CA LEU A 88 -4.69 -0.16 6.89
C LEU A 88 -4.83 1.28 7.38
N PHE A 89 -4.41 2.22 6.58
CA PHE A 89 -4.60 3.65 6.82
C PHE A 89 -5.83 4.11 6.06
N VAL A 90 -6.73 4.85 6.75
CA VAL A 90 -7.96 5.35 6.15
C VAL A 90 -8.06 6.86 6.30
N LYS A 91 -8.35 7.54 5.21
CA LYS A 91 -8.83 8.92 5.20
C LYS A 91 -10.35 8.88 5.25
N LEU A 92 -10.93 9.51 6.24
CA LEU A 92 -12.38 9.54 6.40
C LEU A 92 -12.99 10.78 5.76
N ALA A 93 -14.23 10.66 5.35
CA ALA A 93 -15.04 11.80 4.89
C ALA A 93 -15.15 12.85 6.02
N THR A 94 -15.29 14.10 5.63
CA THR A 94 -15.34 15.25 6.56
C THR A 94 -16.38 15.03 7.66
N GLY A 95 -15.97 15.25 8.90
CA GLY A 95 -16.82 15.10 10.09
C GLY A 95 -17.01 13.63 10.56
N ARG A 96 -16.34 12.67 9.93
CA ARG A 96 -16.35 11.27 10.38
C ARG A 96 -15.15 10.97 11.26
N VAL A 97 -15.32 10.02 12.17
CA VAL A 97 -14.29 9.55 13.11
C VAL A 97 -14.22 8.03 13.04
N LEU A 98 -13.02 7.50 13.11
CA LEU A 98 -12.76 6.06 13.11
C LEU A 98 -13.08 5.49 14.51
N ASP A 99 -14.32 5.14 14.74
CA ASP A 99 -14.79 4.48 15.95
C ASP A 99 -14.70 2.94 15.88
N GLY A 100 -15.07 2.26 16.99
CA GLY A 100 -15.08 0.80 17.05
C GLY A 100 -16.07 0.16 16.08
N ARG A 101 -17.23 0.79 15.83
CA ARG A 101 -18.25 0.34 14.88
C ARG A 101 -17.68 0.32 13.45
N LEU A 102 -17.09 1.42 13.02
CA LEU A 102 -16.54 1.53 11.66
C LEU A 102 -15.37 0.57 11.43
N ARG A 103 -14.49 0.40 12.44
CA ARG A 103 -13.42 -0.61 12.38
C ARG A 103 -13.97 -2.02 12.17
N GLU A 104 -14.98 -2.41 12.93
CA GLU A 104 -15.58 -3.74 12.82
C GLU A 104 -16.36 -3.90 11.51
N GLU A 105 -17.03 -2.88 11.04
CA GLU A 105 -17.68 -2.87 9.72
C GLU A 105 -16.68 -3.14 8.60
N ILE A 106 -15.55 -2.43 8.56
CA ILE A 106 -14.48 -2.64 7.57
C ILE A 106 -13.97 -4.09 7.66
N ARG A 107 -13.64 -4.58 8.85
CA ARG A 107 -13.16 -5.95 9.04
C ARG A 107 -14.16 -7.01 8.58
N SER A 108 -15.43 -6.81 8.94
CA SER A 108 -16.51 -7.72 8.58
C SER A 108 -16.73 -7.79 7.06
N ARG A 109 -16.73 -6.63 6.38
CA ARG A 109 -16.85 -6.56 4.91
C ARG A 109 -15.68 -7.26 4.22
N LEU A 110 -14.44 -6.99 4.61
CA LEU A 110 -13.26 -7.64 4.04
C LEU A 110 -13.29 -9.16 4.23
N ARG A 111 -13.69 -9.63 5.42
CA ARG A 111 -13.84 -11.07 5.72
C ARG A 111 -14.93 -11.72 4.89
N LYS A 112 -16.07 -11.04 4.70
CA LYS A 112 -17.23 -11.56 3.98
C LYS A 112 -17.02 -11.59 2.47
N GLU A 113 -16.45 -10.53 1.90
CA GLU A 113 -16.27 -10.41 0.45
C GLU A 113 -15.06 -11.19 -0.08
N TYR A 114 -14.05 -11.38 0.77
CA TYR A 114 -12.86 -12.15 0.44
C TYR A 114 -12.56 -13.25 1.46
N THR A 115 -11.52 -13.10 2.27
CA THR A 115 -11.11 -14.10 3.25
C THR A 115 -10.63 -13.44 4.54
N PRO A 116 -10.52 -14.19 5.66
CA PRO A 116 -9.93 -13.66 6.90
C PRO A 116 -8.52 -13.09 6.72
N ARG A 117 -7.77 -13.55 5.69
CA ARG A 117 -6.43 -13.03 5.41
C ARG A 117 -6.40 -11.59 4.88
N HIS A 118 -7.52 -11.09 4.35
CA HIS A 118 -7.66 -9.70 3.89
C HIS A 118 -7.93 -8.72 5.03
N VAL A 119 -8.23 -9.24 6.23
CA VAL A 119 -8.51 -8.39 7.39
C VAL A 119 -7.20 -7.77 7.90
N PRO A 120 -7.08 -6.43 7.97
CA PRO A 120 -5.88 -5.77 8.46
C PRO A 120 -5.67 -6.00 9.96
N ASP A 121 -4.41 -6.03 10.39
CA ASP A 121 -4.05 -6.17 11.79
C ASP A 121 -4.39 -4.90 12.58
N ALA A 122 -4.20 -3.73 11.96
CA ALA A 122 -4.60 -2.45 12.50
C ALA A 122 -5.34 -1.60 11.47
N ILE A 123 -6.28 -0.75 11.93
CA ILE A 123 -6.94 0.28 11.11
C ILE A 123 -6.66 1.62 11.77
N VAL A 124 -6.03 2.53 11.03
CA VAL A 124 -5.54 3.82 11.54
C VAL A 124 -6.11 4.95 10.71
N GLN A 125 -6.70 5.94 11.37
CA GLN A 125 -7.14 7.16 10.70
C GLN A 125 -5.96 8.06 10.44
N VAL A 126 -5.87 8.57 9.21
CA VAL A 126 -4.85 9.55 8.80
C VAL A 126 -5.53 10.76 8.15
N PRO A 127 -4.91 11.94 8.20
CA PRO A 127 -5.46 13.15 7.60
C PRO A 127 -5.51 13.07 6.08
N ASP A 128 -4.55 12.37 5.45
CA ASP A 128 -4.51 12.23 4.00
C ASP A 128 -3.69 11.01 3.54
N ILE A 129 -4.00 10.52 2.33
CA ILE A 129 -3.27 9.41 1.70
C ILE A 129 -2.23 9.98 0.74
N PRO A 130 -0.94 9.61 0.85
CA PRO A 130 0.10 10.12 -0.02
C PRO A 130 -0.08 9.62 -1.46
N VAL A 131 -0.11 10.56 -2.39
CA VAL A 131 -0.26 10.28 -3.82
C VAL A 131 0.78 11.05 -4.64
N THR A 132 1.15 10.49 -5.77
CA THR A 132 1.96 11.17 -6.78
C THR A 132 1.16 12.31 -7.44
N LEU A 133 1.83 13.21 -8.18
CA LEU A 133 1.20 14.25 -9.01
C LEU A 133 0.16 13.68 -10.00
N THR A 134 0.28 12.40 -10.37
CA THR A 134 -0.68 11.70 -11.25
C THR A 134 -1.75 10.93 -10.50
N GLY A 135 -1.87 11.11 -9.18
CA GLY A 135 -2.90 10.49 -8.34
C GLY A 135 -2.65 9.02 -7.97
N LYS A 136 -1.44 8.48 -8.20
CA LYS A 136 -1.11 7.10 -7.80
C LYS A 136 -0.74 7.04 -6.32
N LYS A 137 -1.33 6.10 -5.58
CA LYS A 137 -1.00 5.83 -4.17
C LYS A 137 0.46 5.43 -4.00
N MET A 138 1.07 5.91 -2.92
CA MET A 138 2.49 5.73 -2.64
C MET A 138 2.72 4.63 -1.59
N GLU A 139 2.24 3.41 -1.85
CA GLU A 139 2.33 2.25 -0.95
C GLU A 139 3.78 1.90 -0.61
N VAL A 140 4.65 1.77 -1.61
CA VAL A 140 6.06 1.41 -1.43
C VAL A 140 6.83 2.48 -0.64
N PRO A 141 6.71 3.80 -0.92
CA PRO A 141 7.30 4.83 -0.07
C PRO A 141 6.82 4.77 1.39
N VAL A 142 5.51 4.59 1.61
CA VAL A 142 4.95 4.46 2.96
C VAL A 142 5.53 3.23 3.66
N GLN A 143 5.55 2.07 3.02
CA GLN A 143 6.16 0.85 3.56
C GLN A 143 7.60 1.09 4.00
N ARG A 144 8.40 1.77 3.17
CA ARG A 144 9.80 2.11 3.49
C ARG A 144 9.93 3.00 4.73
N ILE A 145 9.05 4.01 4.86
CA ILE A 145 9.02 4.89 6.04
C ILE A 145 8.70 4.07 7.29
N LEU A 146 7.70 3.21 7.22
CA LEU A 146 7.31 2.36 8.34
C LEU A 146 8.40 1.35 8.74
N LEU A 147 9.26 0.95 7.80
CA LEU A 147 10.45 0.13 8.04
C LEU A 147 11.68 0.96 8.46
N GLY A 148 11.51 2.25 8.78
CA GLY A 148 12.56 3.10 9.33
C GLY A 148 13.37 3.91 8.31
N ALA A 149 13.01 3.88 7.02
CA ALA A 149 13.69 4.73 6.04
C ALA A 149 13.33 6.21 6.27
N PRO A 150 14.29 7.15 6.16
CA PRO A 150 14.00 8.57 6.20
C PRO A 150 13.04 8.95 5.06
N PRO A 151 12.06 9.86 5.30
CA PRO A 151 11.05 10.23 4.30
C PRO A 151 11.67 10.72 2.98
N GLU A 152 12.75 11.48 3.03
CA GLU A 152 13.47 12.00 1.88
C GLU A 152 14.19 10.92 1.05
N ALA A 153 14.53 9.79 1.67
CA ALA A 153 15.08 8.62 0.98
C ALA A 153 13.97 7.69 0.45
N ALA A 154 12.80 7.72 1.08
CA ALA A 154 11.66 6.88 0.72
C ALA A 154 10.86 7.47 -0.45
N ALA A 155 10.68 8.80 -0.49
CA ALA A 155 9.86 9.50 -1.48
C ALA A 155 10.51 10.79 -1.99
N ASN A 156 10.32 11.08 -3.28
CA ASN A 156 10.62 12.41 -3.82
C ASN A 156 9.42 13.33 -3.59
N ARG A 157 9.55 14.30 -2.70
CA ARG A 157 8.48 15.24 -2.33
C ARG A 157 8.01 16.09 -3.53
N ASP A 158 8.88 16.42 -4.47
CA ASP A 158 8.52 17.20 -5.68
C ASP A 158 7.63 16.40 -6.66
N ALA A 159 7.61 15.08 -6.55
CA ALA A 159 6.75 14.21 -7.33
C ALA A 159 5.40 13.90 -6.65
N MET A 160 5.12 14.51 -5.50
CA MET A 160 3.91 14.29 -4.71
C MET A 160 2.91 15.44 -4.85
N ALA A 161 1.62 15.10 -4.90
CA ALA A 161 0.54 16.09 -4.84
C ALA A 161 0.35 16.65 -3.41
N ASN A 162 0.66 15.86 -2.39
CA ASN A 162 0.40 16.17 -0.98
C ASN A 162 1.55 15.72 -0.07
N PRO A 163 2.76 16.30 -0.18
CA PRO A 163 3.96 15.83 0.54
C PRO A 163 3.83 15.89 2.07
N ALA A 164 2.99 16.78 2.61
CA ALA A 164 2.72 16.87 4.05
C ALA A 164 2.02 15.62 4.61
N SER A 165 1.34 14.83 3.77
CA SER A 165 0.68 13.60 4.20
C SER A 165 1.63 12.57 4.80
N LEU A 166 2.93 12.59 4.46
CA LEU A 166 3.92 11.65 4.99
C LEU A 166 4.15 11.77 6.50
N GLU A 167 3.89 12.93 7.10
CA GLU A 167 4.15 13.18 8.51
C GLU A 167 3.33 12.25 9.44
N ALA A 168 2.12 11.89 9.05
CA ALA A 168 1.29 10.95 9.81
C ALA A 168 1.92 9.56 9.85
N TYR A 169 2.52 9.12 8.76
CA TYR A 169 3.18 7.80 8.68
C TYR A 169 4.53 7.79 9.41
N VAL A 170 5.26 8.89 9.40
CA VAL A 170 6.47 9.06 10.22
C VAL A 170 6.13 8.98 11.70
N SER A 171 5.03 9.64 12.11
CA SER A 171 4.55 9.59 13.49
C SER A 171 4.12 8.19 13.90
N PHE A 172 3.42 7.48 13.02
CA PHE A 172 3.03 6.10 13.25
C PHE A 172 4.24 5.17 13.34
N ALA A 173 5.24 5.33 12.47
CA ALA A 173 6.46 4.52 12.47
C ALA A 173 7.22 4.57 13.81
N LYS A 174 7.18 5.71 14.50
CA LYS A 174 7.79 5.86 15.83
C LYS A 174 7.05 5.09 16.93
N GLN A 175 5.78 4.81 16.72
CA GLN A 175 4.90 4.13 17.68
C GLN A 175 4.69 2.65 17.34
N TRP A 176 5.04 2.24 16.12
CA TRP A 176 4.71 0.91 15.61
C TRP A 176 5.26 -0.26 16.45
N PRO A 177 6.45 -0.23 17.04
CA PRO A 177 6.91 -1.30 17.92
C PRO A 177 6.06 -1.47 19.20
N THR A 178 5.27 -0.44 19.57
CA THR A 178 4.42 -0.41 20.77
C THR A 178 2.93 -0.68 20.49
N VAL A 179 2.51 -0.76 19.22
CA VAL A 179 1.11 -1.04 18.82
C VAL A 179 0.85 -2.57 18.74
N GLU A 180 1.65 -3.38 19.42
CA GLU A 180 1.53 -4.85 19.43
C GLU A 180 0.55 -5.40 20.48
N GLU A 181 -0.26 -4.56 21.15
CA GLU A 181 -1.30 -5.02 22.09
C GLU A 181 -2.72 -4.70 21.63
#